data_f15fef0ce42a66614341fdfba6c459b2
#
_entry.id   f15fef0ce42a66614341fdfba6c459b2
#
_cell.length_a   1.000
_cell.length_b   1.000
_cell.length_c   1.000
_cell.angle_alpha   90.00
_cell.angle_beta   90.00
_cell.angle_gamma   90.00
#
_symmetry.space_group_name_H-M   'P 1'
#
loop_
_entity.id
_entity.type
_entity.pdbx_description
1 polymer ?
#
loop_
_entity_poly.entity_id
_entity_poly.type
_entity_poly.pdbx_seq_one_letter_code
_entity_poly.pdbx_strand_id
1 'polypeptide(L)'
;MVAFALLIAGCTSSSSSPAASGTLPVAASSSTPAAAGAAASGPTTIAGYYAQKLQWQPCDHGFQCARLLVPFDYRRPAGRRFSLPVIKLPASDPAHRIGSLVINPGGPGASGITYALAAPKVVSAAVRARFDVVGFDPRGVGSSVPAIQCLTGPQLDKFFATSDDPDTKAQLATIVGQSKLFARGCKQRSGALLPYVGTRNAARDMDVLRAALGDAKLTYLGKSYGTYLGAWYAQLFPSRVRALVLDGAVNPDESVFSTSAVQAQGFEVALRSFTANCVRLPGCPLGNGTVNAGIARLQGLLNRTVNRPLTSQIAGQPADSAMLLGGVSFALYSKSFWKYLRAGLANAFAGNGTVMVELADSLWQRQQNGQYTNLMDAFMAVSCIDRPWPRSLRAWSSAAAAAAKAAPRFGAANVWGSLPCAYWPVPAAAPVRLRGAGAPPILVVGTTRDPATPFRQAQALARDLKSGVLLGWNGDGHTAYLEGSTCVDTAVDRYLISLATPPDGKICP
;
A
#
# COMPACT_ATOMS: atom_id res chain seq x y z
N MET A 1 1.43 0.33 3.65
CA MET A 1 0.13 0.03 4.29
C MET A 1 0.20 0.56 5.69
N VAL A 2 -0.39 1.72 5.90
CA VAL A 2 -0.42 2.36 7.21
C VAL A 2 -1.56 1.77 8.00
N ALA A 3 -1.28 1.53 9.27
CA ALA A 3 -2.12 1.05 10.32
C ALA A 3 -3.63 1.20 10.09
N PHE A 4 -4.29 0.16 9.62
CA PHE A 4 -5.66 -0.09 9.97
C PHE A 4 -5.66 -0.60 11.41
N ALA A 5 -5.96 0.28 12.35
CA ALA A 5 -6.24 -0.16 13.71
C ALA A 5 -7.48 -1.04 13.65
N LEU A 6 -7.29 -2.34 13.72
CA LEU A 6 -8.37 -3.25 14.06
C LEU A 6 -8.96 -2.82 15.40
N LEU A 7 -10.22 -2.41 15.38
CA LEU A 7 -11.09 -2.46 16.54
C LEU A 7 -11.34 -3.95 16.83
N ILE A 8 -10.42 -4.57 17.57
CA ILE A 8 -10.71 -5.83 18.25
C ILE A 8 -11.55 -5.43 19.46
N ALA A 9 -12.88 -5.56 19.31
CA ALA A 9 -13.80 -5.54 20.44
C ALA A 9 -13.42 -6.71 21.36
N GLY A 10 -12.84 -6.39 22.50
CA GLY A 10 -12.58 -7.36 23.56
C GLY A 10 -13.90 -7.87 24.10
N CYS A 11 -14.22 -9.13 23.84
CA CYS A 11 -15.24 -9.86 24.57
C CYS A 11 -14.72 -10.17 25.97
N THR A 12 -15.11 -9.35 26.95
CA THR A 12 -15.10 -9.78 28.35
C THR A 12 -16.38 -10.58 28.59
N SER A 13 -16.20 -11.85 28.86
CA SER A 13 -17.25 -12.76 29.31
C SER A 13 -17.78 -12.35 30.67
N SER A 14 -19.05 -11.98 30.75
CA SER A 14 -19.84 -12.08 31.98
C SER A 14 -21.17 -12.75 31.67
N SER A 15 -21.37 -13.86 32.31
CA SER A 15 -22.54 -14.73 32.30
C SER A 15 -23.78 -14.06 32.91
N SER A 16 -24.93 -14.09 32.20
CA SER A 16 -26.25 -14.38 32.78
C SER A 16 -27.32 -14.40 31.68
N SER A 17 -28.03 -15.51 31.56
CA SER A 17 -29.29 -15.71 30.81
C SER A 17 -30.50 -15.42 31.72
N PRO A 18 -31.80 -15.53 31.29
CA PRO A 18 -32.37 -15.44 29.94
C PRO A 18 -33.66 -14.55 29.85
N ALA A 19 -34.22 -14.54 28.64
CA ALA A 19 -35.60 -14.31 28.25
C ALA A 19 -35.99 -12.94 27.66
N ALA A 20 -36.33 -12.92 26.39
CA ALA A 20 -37.68 -12.78 25.84
C ALA A 20 -37.62 -12.49 24.33
N SER A 21 -38.36 -13.30 23.60
CA SER A 21 -38.62 -13.21 22.18
C SER A 21 -39.31 -11.90 21.82
N GLY A 22 -38.76 -11.19 20.83
CA GLY A 22 -39.40 -10.03 20.21
C GLY A 22 -38.91 -9.93 18.77
N THR A 23 -39.56 -10.62 17.84
CA THR A 23 -39.37 -10.49 16.40
C THR A 23 -39.83 -9.10 15.95
N LEU A 24 -38.89 -8.27 15.48
CA LEU A 24 -39.19 -7.09 14.68
C LEU A 24 -38.92 -7.41 13.21
N PRO A 25 -39.78 -6.98 12.27
CA PRO A 25 -39.61 -7.32 10.87
C PRO A 25 -38.45 -6.53 10.26
N VAL A 26 -37.49 -7.24 9.68
CA VAL A 26 -36.46 -6.69 8.81
C VAL A 26 -37.15 -6.28 7.51
N ALA A 27 -37.30 -4.97 7.30
CA ALA A 27 -37.69 -4.43 6.00
C ALA A 27 -36.55 -4.72 5.01
N ALA A 28 -36.79 -5.63 4.09
CA ALA A 28 -35.95 -5.87 2.94
C ALA A 28 -36.00 -4.63 2.02
N SER A 29 -35.00 -3.79 2.10
CA SER A 29 -34.80 -2.74 1.11
C SER A 29 -34.31 -3.41 -0.18
N SER A 30 -35.24 -3.69 -1.08
CA SER A 30 -34.95 -4.03 -2.46
C SER A 30 -34.34 -2.82 -3.16
N SER A 31 -33.02 -2.77 -3.23
CA SER A 31 -32.32 -1.84 -4.12
C SER A 31 -32.46 -2.35 -5.56
N THR A 32 -33.42 -1.83 -6.25
CA THR A 32 -33.52 -1.90 -7.72
C THR A 32 -32.20 -1.35 -8.30
N PRO A 33 -31.61 -2.02 -9.32
CA PRO A 33 -30.45 -1.44 -10.01
C PRO A 33 -30.93 -0.13 -10.65
N ALA A 34 -30.39 0.98 -10.24
CA ALA A 34 -30.63 2.26 -10.90
C ALA A 34 -30.23 2.09 -12.37
N ALA A 35 -31.23 2.24 -13.24
CA ALA A 35 -31.08 2.27 -14.68
C ALA A 35 -29.91 3.16 -15.07
N ALA A 36 -29.15 2.73 -16.09
CA ALA A 36 -28.13 3.52 -16.76
C ALA A 36 -28.74 4.83 -17.26
N GLY A 37 -28.82 5.82 -16.38
CA GLY A 37 -29.27 7.16 -16.67
C GLY A 37 -28.16 7.95 -17.31
N ALA A 38 -28.47 8.51 -18.46
CA ALA A 38 -27.86 9.62 -19.19
C ALA A 38 -26.40 9.93 -18.85
N ALA A 39 -25.50 9.73 -19.81
CA ALA A 39 -24.12 10.22 -19.74
C ALA A 39 -24.16 11.73 -19.39
N ALA A 40 -23.98 12.04 -18.11
CA ALA A 40 -23.84 13.41 -17.66
C ALA A 40 -22.75 14.08 -18.52
N SER A 41 -23.09 15.24 -19.11
CA SER A 41 -22.21 16.05 -19.94
C SER A 41 -20.98 16.51 -19.17
N GLY A 42 -19.99 15.65 -19.04
CA GLY A 42 -18.72 15.95 -18.36
C GLY A 42 -17.71 16.61 -19.30
N PRO A 43 -16.55 17.04 -18.77
CA PRO A 43 -15.52 17.70 -19.56
C PRO A 43 -15.07 16.86 -20.78
N THR A 44 -14.93 17.51 -21.93
CA THR A 44 -14.45 16.90 -23.18
C THR A 44 -13.08 17.41 -23.62
N THR A 45 -12.54 18.41 -22.94
CA THR A 45 -11.24 19.01 -23.20
C THR A 45 -10.39 18.99 -21.93
N ILE A 46 -9.07 19.05 -22.09
CA ILE A 46 -8.14 19.14 -20.94
C ILE A 46 -8.46 20.36 -20.10
N ALA A 47 -8.68 21.53 -20.70
CA ALA A 47 -9.08 22.75 -20.00
C ALA A 47 -10.36 22.53 -19.16
N GLY A 48 -11.37 21.84 -19.73
CA GLY A 48 -12.60 21.53 -19.03
C GLY A 48 -12.37 20.63 -17.78
N TYR A 49 -11.46 19.66 -17.85
CA TYR A 49 -11.09 18.87 -16.66
C TYR A 49 -10.46 19.74 -15.56
N TYR A 50 -9.61 20.68 -15.93
CA TYR A 50 -8.98 21.60 -14.96
C TYR A 50 -9.94 22.67 -14.41
N ALA A 51 -11.02 22.97 -15.12
CA ALA A 51 -12.03 23.95 -14.70
C ALA A 51 -13.13 23.34 -13.79
N GLN A 52 -13.08 22.03 -13.49
CA GLN A 52 -14.05 21.39 -12.62
C GLN A 52 -14.11 22.03 -11.24
N LYS A 53 -15.33 22.10 -10.69
CA LYS A 53 -15.59 22.43 -9.29
C LYS A 53 -16.14 21.20 -8.60
N LEU A 54 -15.47 20.75 -7.56
CA LEU A 54 -15.92 19.61 -6.77
C LEU A 54 -17.20 19.94 -6.03
N GLN A 55 -18.23 19.11 -6.22
CA GLN A 55 -19.50 19.23 -5.51
C GLN A 55 -19.41 18.47 -4.20
N TRP A 56 -19.06 19.20 -3.15
CA TRP A 56 -18.88 18.62 -1.83
C TRP A 56 -20.21 18.32 -1.15
N GLN A 57 -20.37 17.13 -0.63
CA GLN A 57 -21.49 16.69 0.19
C GLN A 57 -20.96 16.23 1.55
N PRO A 58 -21.65 16.50 2.65
CA PRO A 58 -21.32 15.88 3.93
C PRO A 58 -21.29 14.35 3.79
N CYS A 59 -20.31 13.70 4.37
CA CYS A 59 -20.23 12.26 4.48
C CYS A 59 -19.78 11.85 5.89
N ASP A 60 -18.91 10.89 6.07
CA ASP A 60 -18.55 10.35 7.37
C ASP A 60 -18.01 11.41 8.35
N HIS A 61 -18.51 11.45 9.58
CA HIS A 61 -17.98 12.13 10.79
C HIS A 61 -17.22 13.46 10.56
N GLY A 62 -17.85 14.44 9.90
CA GLY A 62 -17.25 15.76 9.65
C GLY A 62 -16.42 15.84 8.37
N PHE A 63 -16.31 14.76 7.62
CA PHE A 63 -15.74 14.75 6.29
C PHE A 63 -16.71 15.26 5.23
N GLN A 64 -16.15 15.66 4.10
CA GLN A 64 -16.87 16.03 2.88
C GLN A 64 -16.40 15.14 1.74
N CYS A 65 -17.35 14.63 0.96
CA CYS A 65 -17.09 13.74 -0.18
C CYS A 65 -17.49 14.42 -1.49
N ALA A 66 -16.74 14.12 -2.54
CA ALA A 66 -17.00 14.57 -3.90
C ALA A 66 -16.51 13.54 -4.92
N ARG A 67 -16.77 13.78 -6.20
CA ARG A 67 -16.20 13.01 -7.30
C ARG A 67 -15.47 13.92 -8.29
N LEU A 68 -14.30 13.49 -8.71
CA LEU A 68 -13.48 14.13 -9.73
C LEU A 68 -13.56 13.31 -11.02
N LEU A 69 -13.86 13.94 -12.15
CA LEU A 69 -13.78 13.29 -13.45
C LEU A 69 -12.38 13.50 -14.05
N VAL A 70 -11.80 12.42 -14.62
CA VAL A 70 -10.55 12.49 -15.37
C VAL A 70 -10.64 11.61 -16.63
N PRO A 71 -9.94 11.95 -17.73
CA PRO A 71 -10.04 11.16 -18.96
C PRO A 71 -9.28 9.83 -18.79
N PHE A 72 -9.74 8.76 -19.47
CA PHE A 72 -8.96 7.54 -19.59
C PHE A 72 -7.62 7.84 -20.25
N ASP A 73 -7.67 8.44 -21.42
CA ASP A 73 -6.49 8.85 -22.21
C ASP A 73 -6.44 10.38 -22.29
N TYR A 74 -5.42 10.97 -21.70
CA TYR A 74 -5.16 12.41 -21.75
C TYR A 74 -4.90 12.93 -23.19
N ARG A 75 -4.61 12.06 -24.13
CA ARG A 75 -4.50 12.39 -25.57
C ARG A 75 -5.87 12.44 -26.27
N ARG A 76 -6.90 11.83 -25.65
CA ARG A 76 -8.28 11.75 -26.17
C ARG A 76 -9.28 12.14 -25.08
N PRO A 77 -9.26 13.40 -24.61
CA PRO A 77 -10.01 13.81 -23.43
C PRO A 77 -11.53 13.72 -23.59
N ALA A 78 -12.06 13.76 -24.80
CA ALA A 78 -13.49 13.59 -25.07
C ALA A 78 -13.97 12.13 -24.95
N GLY A 79 -13.05 11.16 -24.78
CA GLY A 79 -13.36 9.73 -24.69
C GLY A 79 -13.95 9.31 -23.34
N ARG A 80 -13.73 8.03 -22.97
CA ARG A 80 -14.14 7.47 -21.66
C ARG A 80 -13.46 8.19 -20.52
N ARG A 81 -14.09 8.17 -19.34
CA ARG A 81 -13.64 8.87 -18.12
C ARG A 81 -13.59 7.94 -16.94
N PHE A 82 -12.67 8.22 -16.02
CA PHE A 82 -12.76 7.75 -14.64
C PHE A 82 -13.52 8.79 -13.81
N SER A 83 -14.31 8.29 -12.85
CA SER A 83 -14.87 9.07 -11.75
C SER A 83 -14.15 8.66 -10.49
N LEU A 84 -13.29 9.53 -9.98
CA LEU A 84 -12.45 9.29 -8.80
C LEU A 84 -13.19 9.83 -7.57
N PRO A 85 -13.40 9.01 -6.52
CA PRO A 85 -13.91 9.53 -5.26
C PRO A 85 -12.82 10.36 -4.58
N VAL A 86 -13.25 11.46 -3.96
CA VAL A 86 -12.42 12.38 -3.19
C VAL A 86 -13.08 12.61 -1.85
N ILE A 87 -12.29 12.57 -0.77
CA ILE A 87 -12.72 12.89 0.58
C ILE A 87 -11.85 14.00 1.17
N LYS A 88 -12.44 14.86 1.98
CA LYS A 88 -11.75 15.98 2.61
C LYS A 88 -12.16 16.09 4.08
N LEU A 89 -11.18 16.17 4.96
CA LEU A 89 -11.35 16.65 6.32
C LEU A 89 -10.96 18.15 6.33
N PRO A 90 -11.91 19.09 6.55
CA PRO A 90 -11.58 20.51 6.59
C PRO A 90 -10.54 20.85 7.68
N ALA A 91 -9.74 21.88 7.44
CA ALA A 91 -8.81 22.41 8.41
C ALA A 91 -9.52 22.80 9.72
N SER A 92 -8.95 22.42 10.86
CA SER A 92 -9.55 22.74 12.17
C SER A 92 -9.37 24.21 12.60
N ASP A 93 -8.49 24.96 11.93
CA ASP A 93 -8.32 26.42 12.07
C ASP A 93 -8.48 27.08 10.69
N PRO A 94 -9.72 27.33 10.24
CA PRO A 94 -9.99 27.87 8.90
C PRO A 94 -9.41 29.27 8.69
N ALA A 95 -9.25 30.06 9.75
CA ALA A 95 -8.70 31.42 9.67
C ALA A 95 -7.22 31.43 9.22
N HIS A 96 -6.50 30.39 9.53
CA HIS A 96 -5.07 30.23 9.17
C HIS A 96 -4.83 29.11 8.16
N ARG A 97 -5.84 28.72 7.41
CA ARG A 97 -5.73 27.67 6.39
C ARG A 97 -4.72 28.07 5.29
N ILE A 98 -3.82 27.15 4.98
CA ILE A 98 -2.80 27.34 3.92
C ILE A 98 -3.31 26.83 2.56
N GLY A 99 -4.03 25.72 2.54
CA GLY A 99 -4.49 25.03 1.34
C GLY A 99 -4.91 23.59 1.62
N SER A 100 -4.83 22.73 0.60
CA SER A 100 -5.12 21.30 0.74
C SER A 100 -3.82 20.50 0.84
N LEU A 101 -3.78 19.54 1.77
CA LEU A 101 -2.76 18.50 1.84
C LEU A 101 -3.33 17.21 1.23
N VAL A 102 -2.89 16.87 0.04
CA VAL A 102 -3.27 15.60 -0.60
C VAL A 102 -2.40 14.49 -0.02
N ILE A 103 -3.03 13.42 0.48
CA ILE A 103 -2.34 12.27 1.08
C ILE A 103 -2.56 10.99 0.29
N ASN A 104 -1.54 10.13 0.24
CA ASN A 104 -1.60 8.84 -0.44
C ASN A 104 -0.86 7.76 0.36
N PRO A 105 -1.51 6.62 0.68
CA PRO A 105 -0.92 5.55 1.49
C PRO A 105 0.07 4.67 0.72
N GLY A 106 0.05 4.69 -0.61
CA GLY A 106 0.87 3.84 -1.44
C GLY A 106 0.18 2.55 -1.87
N GLY A 107 0.85 1.45 -1.73
CA GLY A 107 0.53 0.14 -2.27
C GLY A 107 1.47 -0.22 -3.42
N PRO A 108 1.15 0.07 -4.73
CA PRO A 108 -0.02 0.75 -5.28
C PRO A 108 -1.34 0.02 -4.99
N GLY A 109 -2.46 0.72 -5.12
CA GLY A 109 -3.79 0.11 -4.96
C GLY A 109 -4.44 0.30 -3.58
N ALA A 110 -3.75 0.87 -2.59
CA ALA A 110 -4.40 1.21 -1.33
C ALA A 110 -5.30 2.44 -1.49
N SER A 111 -6.49 2.39 -0.86
CA SER A 111 -7.49 3.45 -0.94
C SER A 111 -7.02 4.72 -0.22
N GLY A 112 -6.96 5.84 -0.95
CA GLY A 112 -6.71 7.15 -0.37
C GLY A 112 -7.90 7.68 0.44
N ILE A 113 -9.13 7.24 0.12
CA ILE A 113 -10.33 7.55 0.91
C ILE A 113 -10.19 6.95 2.30
N THR A 114 -9.91 5.65 2.38
CA THR A 114 -9.77 4.96 3.66
C THR A 114 -8.60 5.51 4.48
N TYR A 115 -7.52 5.91 3.79
CA TYR A 115 -6.37 6.53 4.44
C TYR A 115 -6.70 7.90 5.03
N ALA A 116 -7.46 8.73 4.30
CA ALA A 116 -7.89 10.04 4.77
C ALA A 116 -8.88 9.95 5.94
N LEU A 117 -9.74 8.94 6.00
CA LEU A 117 -10.59 8.69 7.17
C LEU A 117 -9.76 8.47 8.45
N ALA A 118 -8.52 8.02 8.34
CA ALA A 118 -7.59 7.92 9.44
C ALA A 118 -6.75 9.20 9.67
N ALA A 119 -7.10 10.35 9.07
CA ALA A 119 -6.35 11.60 9.15
C ALA A 119 -5.91 11.99 10.57
N PRO A 120 -6.71 11.82 11.64
CA PRO A 120 -6.27 12.12 13.01
C PRO A 120 -5.06 11.31 13.49
N LYS A 121 -4.79 10.16 12.85
CA LYS A 121 -3.66 9.26 13.20
C LYS A 121 -2.48 9.39 12.25
N VAL A 122 -2.70 9.87 11.02
CA VAL A 122 -1.70 9.86 9.95
C VAL A 122 -1.22 11.25 9.55
N VAL A 123 -1.85 12.31 10.11
CA VAL A 123 -1.46 13.70 9.95
C VAL A 123 -1.52 14.39 11.32
N SER A 124 -0.48 15.12 11.71
CA SER A 124 -0.40 15.77 13.03
C SER A 124 -1.52 16.80 13.23
N ALA A 125 -1.84 17.11 14.48
CA ALA A 125 -2.83 18.16 14.81
C ALA A 125 -2.39 19.53 14.28
N ALA A 126 -1.09 19.86 14.32
CA ALA A 126 -0.55 21.11 13.82
C ALA A 126 -0.77 21.27 12.31
N VAL A 127 -0.55 20.20 11.54
CA VAL A 127 -0.78 20.20 10.08
C VAL A 127 -2.27 20.22 9.76
N ARG A 128 -3.10 19.43 10.48
CA ARG A 128 -4.57 19.45 10.32
C ARG A 128 -5.22 20.79 10.67
N ALA A 129 -4.61 21.60 11.53
CA ALA A 129 -5.07 22.96 11.78
C ALA A 129 -4.90 23.86 10.55
N ARG A 130 -3.90 23.61 9.73
CA ARG A 130 -3.46 24.49 8.64
C ARG A 130 -3.86 24.03 7.23
N PHE A 131 -4.31 22.78 7.09
CA PHE A 131 -4.65 22.19 5.79
C PHE A 131 -5.96 21.43 5.84
N ASP A 132 -6.74 21.54 4.77
CA ASP A 132 -7.72 20.50 4.47
C ASP A 132 -6.96 19.21 4.13
N VAL A 133 -7.22 18.12 4.84
CA VAL A 133 -6.61 16.82 4.51
C VAL A 133 -7.46 16.12 3.47
N VAL A 134 -6.88 15.88 2.30
CA VAL A 134 -7.59 15.32 1.13
C VAL A 134 -7.05 13.96 0.76
N GLY A 135 -7.94 12.96 0.69
CA GLY A 135 -7.65 11.65 0.11
C GLY A 135 -8.45 11.43 -1.17
N PHE A 136 -7.94 10.60 -2.05
CA PHE A 136 -8.65 10.15 -3.24
C PHE A 136 -8.24 8.74 -3.61
N ASP A 137 -9.14 7.99 -4.24
CA ASP A 137 -8.77 6.72 -4.86
C ASP A 137 -8.27 7.00 -6.28
N PRO A 138 -7.01 6.66 -6.59
CA PRO A 138 -6.49 6.79 -7.94
C PRO A 138 -7.30 5.96 -8.96
N ARG A 139 -7.09 6.23 -10.24
CA ARG A 139 -7.74 5.50 -11.34
C ARG A 139 -7.59 3.98 -11.17
N GLY A 140 -8.69 3.27 -11.18
CA GLY A 140 -8.75 1.82 -11.01
C GLY A 140 -8.68 1.31 -9.58
N VAL A 141 -8.44 2.16 -8.59
CA VAL A 141 -8.26 1.82 -7.17
C VAL A 141 -9.55 2.03 -6.38
N GLY A 142 -9.80 1.17 -5.41
CA GLY A 142 -10.87 1.34 -4.41
C GLY A 142 -12.24 1.56 -5.05
N SER A 143 -12.87 2.68 -4.73
CA SER A 143 -14.19 3.08 -5.22
C SER A 143 -14.15 3.98 -6.46
N SER A 144 -13.02 4.06 -7.18
CA SER A 144 -12.97 4.69 -8.50
C SER A 144 -13.87 3.96 -9.49
N VAL A 145 -14.46 4.68 -10.42
CA VAL A 145 -15.33 4.08 -11.44
C VAL A 145 -14.78 4.40 -12.83
N PRO A 146 -14.45 3.34 -13.59
CA PRO A 146 -14.40 1.93 -13.22
C PRO A 146 -13.22 1.57 -12.33
N ALA A 147 -13.38 0.50 -11.51
CA ALA A 147 -12.32 -0.07 -10.69
C ALA A 147 -11.70 -1.30 -11.36
N ILE A 148 -10.44 -1.60 -11.04
CA ILE A 148 -9.76 -2.82 -11.51
C ILE A 148 -10.32 -4.03 -10.76
N GLN A 149 -10.60 -5.09 -11.51
CA GLN A 149 -10.99 -6.40 -11.01
C GLN A 149 -10.28 -7.48 -11.83
N CYS A 150 -9.67 -8.43 -11.15
CA CYS A 150 -8.91 -9.52 -11.80
C CYS A 150 -9.46 -10.91 -11.42
N LEU A 151 -9.48 -11.24 -10.13
CA LEU A 151 -9.90 -12.54 -9.63
C LEU A 151 -11.10 -12.42 -8.67
N THR A 152 -11.79 -13.54 -8.46
CA THR A 152 -12.79 -13.68 -7.38
C THR A 152 -12.12 -13.93 -6.04
N GLY A 153 -12.83 -13.74 -4.92
CA GLY A 153 -12.31 -14.05 -3.57
C GLY A 153 -11.71 -15.46 -3.48
N PRO A 154 -12.45 -16.55 -3.83
CA PRO A 154 -11.87 -17.89 -3.80
C PRO A 154 -10.68 -18.13 -4.74
N GLN A 155 -10.57 -17.37 -5.85
CA GLN A 155 -9.39 -17.43 -6.70
C GLN A 155 -8.19 -16.71 -6.08
N LEU A 156 -8.41 -15.60 -5.37
CA LEU A 156 -7.40 -14.92 -4.60
C LEU A 156 -6.92 -15.74 -3.41
N ASP A 157 -7.84 -16.42 -2.70
CA ASP A 157 -7.48 -17.38 -1.63
C ASP A 157 -6.46 -18.41 -2.15
N LYS A 158 -6.73 -19.03 -3.31
CA LYS A 158 -5.82 -19.99 -3.94
C LYS A 158 -4.51 -19.36 -4.42
N PHE A 159 -4.57 -18.12 -4.91
CA PHE A 159 -3.39 -17.40 -5.37
C PHE A 159 -2.44 -17.12 -4.20
N PHE A 160 -2.94 -16.63 -3.07
CA PHE A 160 -2.12 -16.30 -1.90
C PHE A 160 -1.66 -17.52 -1.08
N ALA A 161 -2.41 -18.62 -1.12
CA ALA A 161 -1.98 -19.90 -0.53
C ALA A 161 -0.98 -20.67 -1.41
N THR A 162 -0.64 -20.15 -2.61
CA THR A 162 0.39 -20.77 -3.45
C THR A 162 1.76 -20.39 -2.92
N SER A 163 2.59 -21.39 -2.59
CA SER A 163 3.98 -21.15 -2.16
C SER A 163 4.76 -20.40 -3.21
N ASP A 164 5.36 -19.29 -2.82
CA ASP A 164 6.18 -18.40 -3.67
C ASP A 164 7.67 -18.79 -3.66
N ASP A 165 8.03 -19.98 -3.18
CA ASP A 165 9.39 -20.53 -3.21
C ASP A 165 9.35 -21.98 -3.72
N PRO A 166 9.31 -22.18 -5.05
CA PRO A 166 9.15 -23.50 -5.64
C PRO A 166 10.46 -24.31 -5.62
N ASP A 167 10.47 -25.40 -4.85
CA ASP A 167 11.57 -26.38 -4.80
C ASP A 167 11.46 -27.44 -5.88
N THR A 168 10.27 -27.64 -6.46
CA THR A 168 9.97 -28.68 -7.43
C THR A 168 9.39 -28.14 -8.72
N LYS A 169 9.52 -28.93 -9.80
CA LYS A 169 8.88 -28.59 -11.09
C LYS A 169 7.36 -28.46 -10.97
N ALA A 170 6.73 -29.24 -10.11
CA ALA A 170 5.28 -29.20 -9.88
C ALA A 170 4.86 -27.88 -9.20
N GLN A 171 5.58 -27.46 -8.17
CA GLN A 171 5.34 -26.15 -7.52
C GLN A 171 5.55 -24.99 -8.49
N LEU A 172 6.64 -25.02 -9.28
CA LEU A 172 6.87 -24.02 -10.31
C LEU A 172 5.74 -23.98 -11.34
N ALA A 173 5.23 -25.14 -11.78
CA ALA A 173 4.09 -25.19 -12.69
C ALA A 173 2.82 -24.57 -12.07
N THR A 174 2.60 -24.79 -10.76
CA THR A 174 1.49 -24.20 -10.01
C THR A 174 1.58 -22.68 -9.97
N ILE A 175 2.73 -22.10 -9.58
CA ILE A 175 2.94 -20.62 -9.57
C ILE A 175 2.72 -20.02 -10.96
N VAL A 176 3.28 -20.66 -12.00
CA VAL A 176 3.07 -20.24 -13.39
C VAL A 176 1.60 -20.28 -13.79
N GLY A 177 0.89 -21.36 -13.38
CA GLY A 177 -0.55 -21.50 -13.63
C GLY A 177 -1.37 -20.40 -12.98
N GLN A 178 -1.14 -20.13 -11.70
CA GLN A 178 -1.80 -19.05 -10.95
C GLN A 178 -1.48 -17.67 -11.51
N SER A 179 -0.22 -17.40 -11.87
CA SER A 179 0.20 -16.14 -12.48
C SER A 179 -0.47 -15.88 -13.83
N LYS A 180 -0.58 -16.91 -14.68
CA LYS A 180 -1.33 -16.84 -15.95
C LYS A 180 -2.82 -16.63 -15.72
N LEU A 181 -3.40 -17.28 -14.69
CA LEU A 181 -4.81 -17.11 -14.32
C LEU A 181 -5.06 -15.66 -13.91
N PHE A 182 -4.19 -15.08 -13.07
CA PHE A 182 -4.29 -13.69 -12.63
C PHE A 182 -4.26 -12.72 -13.83
N ALA A 183 -3.25 -12.83 -14.69
CA ALA A 183 -3.11 -11.95 -15.85
C ALA A 183 -4.29 -12.09 -16.84
N ARG A 184 -4.81 -13.31 -17.06
CA ARG A 184 -6.01 -13.54 -17.89
C ARG A 184 -7.27 -12.95 -17.25
N GLY A 185 -7.46 -13.12 -15.93
CA GLY A 185 -8.60 -12.56 -15.19
C GLY A 185 -8.62 -11.04 -15.31
N CYS A 186 -7.47 -10.39 -15.11
CA CYS A 186 -7.34 -8.93 -15.33
C CYS A 186 -7.70 -8.52 -16.77
N LYS A 187 -7.22 -9.27 -17.78
CA LYS A 187 -7.56 -9.00 -19.19
C LYS A 187 -9.06 -9.11 -19.44
N GLN A 188 -9.69 -10.14 -18.92
CA GLN A 188 -11.12 -10.40 -19.13
C GLN A 188 -12.02 -9.38 -18.45
N ARG A 189 -11.72 -9.02 -17.18
CA ARG A 189 -12.60 -8.17 -16.37
C ARG A 189 -12.28 -6.69 -16.48
N SER A 190 -11.00 -6.33 -16.72
CA SER A 190 -10.52 -4.95 -16.69
C SER A 190 -9.66 -4.57 -17.90
N GLY A 191 -9.59 -5.38 -18.94
CA GLY A 191 -8.67 -5.19 -20.06
C GLY A 191 -8.69 -3.80 -20.69
N ALA A 192 -9.89 -3.19 -20.78
CA ALA A 192 -10.06 -1.83 -21.30
C ALA A 192 -9.42 -0.74 -20.42
N LEU A 193 -9.15 -1.02 -19.13
CA LEU A 193 -8.56 -0.08 -18.15
C LEU A 193 -7.05 -0.17 -18.13
N LEU A 194 -6.50 -1.38 -18.32
CA LEU A 194 -5.11 -1.70 -18.06
C LEU A 194 -4.11 -0.77 -18.75
N PRO A 195 -4.31 -0.29 -19.99
CA PRO A 195 -3.39 0.64 -20.63
C PRO A 195 -3.29 2.02 -19.96
N TYR A 196 -4.25 2.36 -19.08
CA TYR A 196 -4.43 3.73 -18.60
C TYR A 196 -4.18 3.90 -17.10
N VAL A 197 -3.96 2.81 -16.33
CA VAL A 197 -3.89 2.85 -14.87
C VAL A 197 -2.49 3.13 -14.31
N GLY A 198 -1.48 3.33 -15.16
CA GLY A 198 -0.11 3.59 -14.71
C GLY A 198 0.06 4.91 -13.96
N THR A 199 1.10 4.96 -13.13
CA THR A 199 1.43 6.05 -12.20
C THR A 199 1.57 7.41 -12.88
N ARG A 200 2.11 7.46 -14.11
CA ARG A 200 2.21 8.71 -14.88
C ARG A 200 0.84 9.37 -15.12
N ASN A 201 -0.21 8.58 -15.36
CA ASN A 201 -1.56 9.09 -15.53
C ASN A 201 -2.19 9.46 -14.18
N ALA A 202 -1.95 8.69 -13.12
CA ALA A 202 -2.40 9.04 -11.77
C ALA A 202 -1.78 10.36 -11.28
N ALA A 203 -0.52 10.65 -11.65
CA ALA A 203 0.10 11.95 -11.37
C ALA A 203 -0.56 13.12 -12.12
N ARG A 204 -1.06 12.88 -13.35
CA ARG A 204 -1.86 13.88 -14.08
C ARG A 204 -3.22 14.09 -13.41
N ASP A 205 -3.84 13.01 -12.90
CA ASP A 205 -5.09 13.11 -12.14
C ASP A 205 -4.90 13.95 -10.88
N MET A 206 -3.78 13.80 -10.18
CA MET A 206 -3.45 14.64 -9.02
C MET A 206 -3.36 16.13 -9.39
N ASP A 207 -2.88 16.46 -10.58
CA ASP A 207 -2.82 17.86 -10.99
C ASP A 207 -4.21 18.42 -11.37
N VAL A 208 -5.08 17.59 -11.94
CA VAL A 208 -6.50 17.93 -12.13
C VAL A 208 -7.18 18.10 -10.76
N LEU A 209 -6.91 17.20 -9.80
CA LEU A 209 -7.43 17.32 -8.43
C LEU A 209 -6.96 18.61 -7.77
N ARG A 210 -5.66 18.94 -7.84
CA ARG A 210 -5.12 20.20 -7.31
C ARG A 210 -5.90 21.41 -7.84
N ALA A 211 -6.15 21.46 -9.15
CA ALA A 211 -6.89 22.56 -9.77
C ALA A 211 -8.35 22.60 -9.31
N ALA A 212 -9.01 21.43 -9.22
CA ALA A 212 -10.39 21.32 -8.75
C ALA A 212 -10.57 21.67 -7.26
N LEU A 213 -9.48 21.52 -6.46
CA LEU A 213 -9.42 22.00 -5.06
C LEU A 213 -9.19 23.54 -4.97
N GLY A 214 -8.83 24.19 -6.08
CA GLY A 214 -8.54 25.64 -6.13
C GLY A 214 -7.11 26.00 -5.72
N ASP A 215 -6.23 25.02 -5.54
CA ASP A 215 -4.86 25.24 -5.10
C ASP A 215 -3.94 25.59 -6.30
N ALA A 216 -3.18 26.68 -6.22
CA ALA A 216 -2.21 27.04 -7.24
C ALA A 216 -1.05 26.04 -7.36
N LYS A 217 -0.65 25.44 -6.23
CA LYS A 217 0.44 24.46 -6.12
C LYS A 217 0.04 23.32 -5.18
N LEU A 218 0.53 22.10 -5.48
CA LEU A 218 0.26 20.90 -4.71
C LEU A 218 1.07 20.86 -3.42
N THR A 219 0.42 20.62 -2.29
CA THR A 219 1.04 20.10 -1.06
C THR A 219 0.67 18.63 -0.92
N TYR A 220 1.66 17.75 -0.75
CA TYR A 220 1.47 16.32 -0.84
C TYR A 220 2.29 15.56 0.22
N LEU A 221 1.66 14.55 0.80
CA LEU A 221 2.31 13.53 1.64
C LEU A 221 2.05 12.16 1.03
N GLY A 222 3.06 11.55 0.44
CA GLY A 222 3.01 10.21 -0.11
C GLY A 222 3.84 9.25 0.72
N LYS A 223 3.22 8.13 1.12
CA LYS A 223 3.90 7.05 1.81
C LYS A 223 4.15 5.88 0.85
N SER A 224 5.30 5.19 0.97
CA SER A 224 5.59 3.98 0.18
C SER A 224 5.52 4.25 -1.35
N TYR A 225 4.75 3.47 -2.11
CA TYR A 225 4.49 3.77 -3.53
C TYR A 225 3.99 5.21 -3.77
N GLY A 226 3.32 5.83 -2.80
CA GLY A 226 2.95 7.24 -2.89
C GLY A 226 4.14 8.17 -3.14
N THR A 227 5.35 7.77 -2.78
CA THR A 227 6.60 8.50 -3.06
C THR A 227 6.95 8.45 -4.55
N TYR A 228 6.72 7.32 -5.22
CA TYR A 228 6.88 7.17 -6.66
C TYR A 228 5.85 8.03 -7.42
N LEU A 229 4.59 8.05 -6.94
CA LEU A 229 3.55 8.92 -7.47
C LEU A 229 3.93 10.42 -7.31
N GLY A 230 4.45 10.82 -6.13
CA GLY A 230 4.94 12.17 -5.87
C GLY A 230 6.14 12.55 -6.74
N ALA A 231 7.08 11.63 -6.96
CA ALA A 231 8.22 11.85 -7.85
C ALA A 231 7.78 12.04 -9.32
N TRP A 232 6.78 11.27 -9.79
CA TRP A 232 6.16 11.48 -11.10
C TRP A 232 5.47 12.84 -11.20
N TYR A 233 4.80 13.28 -10.12
CA TYR A 233 4.18 14.60 -10.10
C TYR A 233 5.24 15.72 -10.23
N ALA A 234 6.31 15.64 -9.43
CA ALA A 234 7.42 16.59 -9.52
C ALA A 234 8.07 16.61 -10.91
N GLN A 235 8.17 15.45 -11.58
CA GLN A 235 8.71 15.34 -12.93
C GLN A 235 7.81 16.00 -13.99
N LEU A 236 6.49 15.86 -13.86
CA LEU A 236 5.53 16.36 -14.84
C LEU A 236 5.18 17.84 -14.61
N PHE A 237 5.16 18.28 -13.35
CA PHE A 237 4.63 19.57 -12.94
C PHE A 237 5.52 20.27 -11.91
N PRO A 238 6.82 20.44 -12.16
CA PRO A 238 7.76 20.97 -11.15
C PRO A 238 7.36 22.35 -10.62
N SER A 239 6.87 23.26 -11.49
CA SER A 239 6.42 24.61 -11.10
C SER A 239 5.11 24.60 -10.28
N ARG A 240 4.36 23.51 -10.26
CA ARG A 240 3.11 23.35 -9.52
C ARG A 240 3.29 22.63 -8.17
N VAL A 241 4.52 22.40 -7.76
CA VAL A 241 4.85 21.87 -6.43
C VAL A 241 4.93 23.02 -5.42
N ARG A 242 4.22 22.91 -4.29
CA ARG A 242 4.45 23.73 -3.09
C ARG A 242 5.37 22.99 -2.12
N ALA A 243 4.98 21.80 -1.68
CA ALA A 243 5.74 20.94 -0.78
C ALA A 243 5.39 19.47 -1.05
N LEU A 244 6.40 18.60 -1.15
CA LEU A 244 6.23 17.16 -1.24
C LEU A 244 7.00 16.47 -0.11
N VAL A 245 6.31 15.68 0.71
CA VAL A 245 6.90 14.73 1.66
C VAL A 245 6.77 13.33 1.07
N LEU A 246 7.90 12.67 0.85
CA LEU A 246 8.02 11.35 0.24
C LEU A 246 8.58 10.39 1.30
N ASP A 247 7.68 9.75 2.07
CA ASP A 247 8.01 8.97 3.25
C ASP A 247 7.98 7.46 2.98
N GLY A 248 9.05 6.75 3.35
CA GLY A 248 9.26 5.36 2.96
C GLY A 248 9.50 5.25 1.44
N ALA A 249 10.54 5.93 0.98
CA ALA A 249 10.75 6.23 -0.43
C ALA A 249 11.11 5.00 -1.28
N VAL A 250 10.53 4.94 -2.48
CA VAL A 250 10.86 3.96 -3.53
C VAL A 250 11.86 4.58 -4.50
N ASN A 251 12.94 3.87 -4.82
CA ASN A 251 13.88 4.27 -5.87
C ASN A 251 13.31 3.92 -7.26
N PRO A 252 12.96 4.91 -8.10
CA PRO A 252 12.37 4.65 -9.41
C PRO A 252 13.37 4.11 -10.45
N ASP A 253 14.67 4.31 -10.24
CA ASP A 253 15.73 3.96 -11.20
C ASP A 253 16.25 2.52 -11.00
N GLU A 254 15.84 1.82 -9.94
CA GLU A 254 16.18 0.41 -9.74
C GLU A 254 15.45 -0.51 -10.74
N SER A 255 16.09 -1.61 -11.15
CA SER A 255 15.41 -2.65 -11.93
C SER A 255 14.37 -3.37 -11.08
N VAL A 256 13.35 -3.96 -11.71
CA VAL A 256 12.25 -4.66 -11.01
C VAL A 256 12.75 -5.79 -10.09
N PHE A 257 13.72 -6.59 -10.54
CA PHE A 257 14.30 -7.65 -9.72
C PHE A 257 15.19 -7.12 -8.59
N SER A 258 15.92 -6.02 -8.84
CA SER A 258 16.68 -5.35 -7.77
C SER A 258 15.75 -4.82 -6.69
N THR A 259 14.66 -4.15 -7.08
CA THR A 259 13.64 -3.67 -6.13
C THR A 259 13.09 -4.79 -5.26
N SER A 260 12.73 -5.95 -5.86
CA SER A 260 12.24 -7.13 -5.12
C SER A 260 13.28 -7.68 -4.15
N ALA A 261 14.55 -7.79 -4.59
CA ALA A 261 15.63 -8.28 -3.75
C ALA A 261 15.97 -7.31 -2.60
N VAL A 262 15.95 -6.00 -2.88
CA VAL A 262 16.17 -4.94 -1.86
C VAL A 262 15.10 -4.98 -0.80
N GLN A 263 13.83 -5.09 -1.20
CA GLN A 263 12.70 -5.22 -0.28
C GLN A 263 12.82 -6.48 0.58
N ALA A 264 13.15 -7.63 -0.02
CA ALA A 264 13.36 -8.87 0.71
C ALA A 264 14.47 -8.74 1.80
N GLN A 265 15.57 -8.07 1.49
CA GLN A 265 16.62 -7.77 2.47
C GLN A 265 16.13 -6.86 3.60
N GLY A 266 15.24 -5.91 3.30
CA GLY A 266 14.59 -5.07 4.31
C GLY A 266 13.75 -5.89 5.28
N PHE A 267 12.96 -6.84 4.77
CA PHE A 267 12.20 -7.76 5.61
C PHE A 267 13.11 -8.64 6.48
N GLU A 268 14.24 -9.11 5.99
CA GLU A 268 15.22 -9.85 6.81
C GLU A 268 15.79 -8.98 7.95
N VAL A 269 16.11 -7.72 7.67
CA VAL A 269 16.59 -6.77 8.68
C VAL A 269 15.51 -6.53 9.75
N ALA A 270 14.27 -6.27 9.33
CA ALA A 270 13.15 -6.06 10.23
C ALA A 270 12.83 -7.31 11.07
N LEU A 271 12.90 -8.51 10.47
CA LEU A 271 12.73 -9.76 11.18
C LEU A 271 13.82 -9.96 12.24
N ARG A 272 15.07 -9.64 11.94
CA ARG A 272 16.17 -9.68 12.92
C ARG A 272 15.92 -8.70 14.07
N SER A 273 15.45 -7.50 13.78
CA SER A 273 15.11 -6.49 14.79
C SER A 273 13.95 -6.95 15.69
N PHE A 274 12.87 -7.47 15.09
CA PHE A 274 11.77 -8.10 15.82
C PHE A 274 12.25 -9.23 16.72
N THR A 275 13.06 -10.15 16.17
CA THR A 275 13.58 -11.31 16.93
C THR A 275 14.47 -10.84 18.08
N ALA A 276 15.36 -9.86 17.86
CA ALA A 276 16.18 -9.27 18.91
C ALA A 276 15.38 -8.62 20.04
N ASN A 277 14.25 -8.03 19.71
CA ASN A 277 13.30 -7.53 20.72
C ASN A 277 12.62 -8.68 21.44
N CYS A 278 12.10 -9.68 20.71
CA CYS A 278 11.32 -10.80 21.26
C CYS A 278 12.13 -11.62 22.27
N VAL A 279 13.34 -12.08 21.89
CA VAL A 279 14.14 -13.00 22.72
C VAL A 279 14.55 -12.41 24.10
N ARG A 280 14.42 -11.09 24.27
CA ARG A 280 14.65 -10.41 25.55
C ARG A 280 13.39 -10.35 26.44
N LEU A 281 12.24 -10.74 25.90
CA LEU A 281 10.98 -10.70 26.62
C LEU A 281 10.62 -12.06 27.17
N PRO A 282 10.08 -12.15 28.40
CA PRO A 282 9.53 -13.41 28.92
C PRO A 282 8.48 -14.00 27.97
N GLY A 283 8.50 -15.31 27.79
CA GLY A 283 7.52 -16.01 26.97
C GLY A 283 7.63 -15.76 25.45
N CYS A 284 8.78 -15.30 24.95
CA CYS A 284 9.01 -15.18 23.52
C CYS A 284 8.83 -16.53 22.82
N PRO A 285 7.93 -16.66 21.83
CA PRO A 285 7.70 -17.92 21.13
C PRO A 285 8.91 -18.38 20.31
N LEU A 286 9.86 -17.46 20.02
CA LEU A 286 11.11 -17.79 19.34
C LEU A 286 12.20 -18.29 20.31
N GLY A 287 11.91 -18.33 21.64
CA GLY A 287 12.84 -18.72 22.69
C GLY A 287 13.56 -17.50 23.31
N ASN A 288 14.42 -17.76 24.32
CA ASN A 288 15.18 -16.74 25.06
C ASN A 288 16.68 -16.78 24.74
N GLY A 289 17.05 -17.46 23.67
CA GLY A 289 18.45 -17.60 23.23
C GLY A 289 18.93 -16.47 22.33
N THR A 290 19.76 -16.82 21.37
CA THR A 290 20.28 -15.85 20.39
C THR A 290 19.26 -15.51 19.32
N VAL A 291 19.44 -14.36 18.67
CA VAL A 291 18.63 -13.94 17.49
C VAL A 291 18.67 -15.02 16.38
N ASN A 292 19.82 -15.62 16.14
CA ASN A 292 19.96 -16.65 15.12
C ASN A 292 19.17 -17.93 15.49
N ALA A 293 19.16 -18.34 16.74
CA ALA A 293 18.34 -19.46 17.21
C ALA A 293 16.83 -19.17 17.05
N GLY A 294 16.39 -17.96 17.39
CA GLY A 294 15.00 -17.54 17.20
C GLY A 294 14.58 -17.55 15.73
N ILE A 295 15.42 -17.05 14.84
CA ILE A 295 15.20 -17.07 13.39
C ILE A 295 15.18 -18.52 12.86
N ALA A 296 16.09 -19.38 13.30
CA ALA A 296 16.09 -20.78 12.93
C ALA A 296 14.82 -21.52 13.39
N ARG A 297 14.29 -21.18 14.57
CA ARG A 297 13.03 -21.71 15.09
C ARG A 297 11.84 -21.30 14.19
N LEU A 298 11.77 -20.03 13.76
CA LEU A 298 10.77 -19.58 12.79
C LEU A 298 10.91 -20.34 11.46
N GLN A 299 12.14 -20.46 10.93
CA GLN A 299 12.38 -21.18 9.69
C GLN A 299 11.92 -22.64 9.78
N GLY A 300 12.16 -23.31 10.92
CA GLY A 300 11.66 -24.65 11.17
C GLY A 300 10.14 -24.75 11.17
N LEU A 301 9.44 -23.72 11.64
CA LEU A 301 7.98 -23.64 11.55
C LEU A 301 7.53 -23.49 10.09
N LEU A 302 8.11 -22.56 9.34
CA LEU A 302 7.78 -22.35 7.92
C LEU A 302 8.01 -23.62 7.11
N ASN A 303 9.15 -24.30 7.27
CA ASN A 303 9.47 -25.52 6.55
C ASN A 303 8.45 -26.65 6.81
N ARG A 304 8.00 -26.81 8.07
CA ARG A 304 7.00 -27.83 8.43
C ARG A 304 5.65 -27.56 7.79
N THR A 305 5.27 -26.29 7.67
CA THR A 305 3.94 -25.86 7.18
C THR A 305 3.82 -25.83 5.66
N VAL A 306 4.90 -26.04 4.91
CA VAL A 306 4.87 -26.23 3.44
C VAL A 306 3.97 -27.41 3.06
N ASN A 307 4.13 -28.57 3.75
CA ASN A 307 3.39 -29.80 3.43
C ASN A 307 2.37 -30.19 4.51
N ARG A 308 2.37 -29.52 5.66
CA ARG A 308 1.47 -29.78 6.79
C ARG A 308 0.96 -28.46 7.37
N PRO A 309 0.01 -27.81 6.69
CA PRO A 309 -0.59 -26.58 7.18
C PRO A 309 -1.14 -26.75 8.60
N LEU A 310 -1.06 -25.69 9.39
CA LEU A 310 -1.69 -25.66 10.71
C LEU A 310 -3.21 -25.47 10.56
N THR A 311 -3.95 -25.85 11.59
CA THR A 311 -5.38 -25.56 11.65
C THR A 311 -5.62 -24.05 11.71
N SER A 312 -6.66 -23.58 11.01
CA SER A 312 -7.15 -22.22 11.06
C SER A 312 -8.67 -22.23 11.21
N GLN A 313 -9.20 -21.29 11.99
CA GLN A 313 -10.65 -21.06 12.10
C GLN A 313 -11.20 -20.23 10.95
N ILE A 314 -10.33 -19.70 10.08
CA ILE A 314 -10.75 -18.92 8.91
C ILE A 314 -11.16 -19.90 7.81
N ALA A 315 -12.42 -19.84 7.43
CA ALA A 315 -13.00 -20.75 6.44
C ALA A 315 -12.24 -20.71 5.10
N GLY A 316 -11.82 -21.89 4.63
CA GLY A 316 -11.12 -22.04 3.35
C GLY A 316 -9.65 -21.63 3.36
N GLN A 317 -9.07 -21.24 4.50
CA GLN A 317 -7.69 -20.78 4.61
C GLN A 317 -6.89 -21.59 5.63
N PRO A 318 -6.24 -22.69 5.24
CA PRO A 318 -5.26 -23.36 6.09
C PRO A 318 -4.02 -22.47 6.27
N ALA A 319 -3.42 -22.52 7.46
CA ALA A 319 -2.22 -21.75 7.74
C ALA A 319 -0.97 -22.51 7.24
N ASP A 320 -0.72 -22.44 5.95
CA ASP A 320 0.49 -22.94 5.30
C ASP A 320 1.68 -21.95 5.43
N SER A 321 2.81 -22.29 4.85
CA SER A 321 4.02 -21.45 4.92
C SER A 321 3.83 -20.09 4.26
N ALA A 322 3.06 -19.96 3.18
CA ALA A 322 2.80 -18.70 2.49
C ALA A 322 1.95 -17.78 3.38
N MET A 323 0.88 -18.33 3.99
CA MET A 323 0.05 -17.57 4.93
C MET A 323 0.83 -17.15 6.18
N LEU A 324 1.68 -18.03 6.74
CA LEU A 324 2.52 -17.67 7.86
C LEU A 324 3.51 -16.56 7.51
N LEU A 325 4.16 -16.66 6.35
CA LEU A 325 5.12 -15.63 5.89
C LEU A 325 4.42 -14.30 5.58
N GLY A 326 3.21 -14.35 5.01
CA GLY A 326 2.35 -13.18 4.83
C GLY A 326 2.03 -12.48 6.14
N GLY A 327 1.64 -13.25 7.17
CA GLY A 327 1.39 -12.72 8.52
C GLY A 327 2.62 -12.12 9.19
N VAL A 328 3.79 -12.76 9.04
CA VAL A 328 5.07 -12.19 9.48
C VAL A 328 5.34 -10.90 8.74
N SER A 329 5.22 -10.88 7.40
CA SER A 329 5.45 -9.71 6.58
C SER A 329 4.58 -8.54 7.00
N PHE A 330 3.27 -8.74 7.18
CA PHE A 330 2.36 -7.70 7.65
C PHE A 330 2.80 -7.10 8.99
N ALA A 331 3.10 -7.96 9.95
CA ALA A 331 3.45 -7.49 11.29
C ALA A 331 4.79 -6.74 11.36
N LEU A 332 5.70 -6.98 10.40
CA LEU A 332 6.97 -6.25 10.31
C LEU A 332 6.82 -4.81 9.79
N TYR A 333 5.68 -4.46 9.19
CA TYR A 333 5.43 -3.08 8.74
C TYR A 333 5.40 -2.06 9.88
N SER A 334 4.98 -2.46 11.08
CA SER A 334 4.96 -1.55 12.23
C SER A 334 5.33 -2.27 13.53
N LYS A 335 6.16 -1.62 14.34
CA LYS A 335 6.53 -2.12 15.66
C LYS A 335 5.30 -2.32 16.59
N SER A 336 4.22 -1.58 16.36
CA SER A 336 2.96 -1.73 17.08
C SER A 336 2.30 -3.10 16.88
N PHE A 337 2.59 -3.77 15.75
CA PHE A 337 2.08 -5.11 15.44
C PHE A 337 2.94 -6.25 16.00
N TRP A 338 4.12 -5.98 16.53
CA TRP A 338 5.01 -7.03 17.06
C TRP A 338 4.39 -7.84 18.21
N LYS A 339 3.52 -7.25 18.99
CA LYS A 339 2.77 -7.96 20.04
C LYS A 339 1.82 -9.02 19.45
N TYR A 340 1.16 -8.70 18.34
CA TYR A 340 0.27 -9.64 17.64
C TYR A 340 1.07 -10.74 16.92
N LEU A 341 2.23 -10.40 16.37
CA LEU A 341 3.15 -11.40 15.79
C LEU A 341 3.63 -12.39 16.84
N ARG A 342 4.00 -11.92 18.05
CA ARG A 342 4.37 -12.82 19.14
C ARG A 342 3.22 -13.76 19.52
N ALA A 343 2.01 -13.23 19.66
CA ALA A 343 0.83 -14.04 19.97
C ALA A 343 0.52 -15.05 18.85
N GLY A 344 0.55 -14.59 17.60
CA GLY A 344 0.32 -15.45 16.43
C GLY A 344 1.35 -16.58 16.32
N LEU A 345 2.63 -16.30 16.55
CA LEU A 345 3.70 -17.30 16.54
C LEU A 345 3.55 -18.28 17.71
N ALA A 346 3.17 -17.82 18.91
CA ALA A 346 2.91 -18.73 20.05
C ALA A 346 1.79 -19.71 19.72
N ASN A 347 0.68 -19.25 19.17
CA ASN A 347 -0.43 -20.09 18.72
C ASN A 347 0.00 -21.04 17.60
N ALA A 348 0.78 -20.57 16.64
CA ALA A 348 1.26 -21.37 15.53
C ALA A 348 2.20 -22.50 15.99
N PHE A 349 3.05 -22.27 16.97
CA PHE A 349 3.88 -23.32 17.58
C PHE A 349 3.04 -24.34 18.38
N ALA A 350 1.85 -23.95 18.86
CA ALA A 350 0.88 -24.84 19.50
C ALA A 350 -0.07 -25.53 18.49
N GLY A 351 0.13 -25.33 17.16
CA GLY A 351 -0.66 -25.99 16.10
C GLY A 351 -1.84 -25.20 15.57
N ASN A 352 -2.10 -23.98 16.09
CA ASN A 352 -3.18 -23.09 15.64
C ASN A 352 -2.62 -21.87 14.89
N GLY A 353 -2.88 -21.80 13.60
CA GLY A 353 -2.41 -20.74 12.72
C GLY A 353 -3.37 -19.57 12.52
N THR A 354 -4.53 -19.52 13.20
CA THR A 354 -5.60 -18.53 12.95
C THR A 354 -5.10 -17.10 12.96
N VAL A 355 -4.38 -16.69 14.01
CA VAL A 355 -3.88 -15.31 14.13
C VAL A 355 -2.88 -14.95 13.02
N MET A 356 -2.08 -15.92 12.57
CA MET A 356 -1.16 -15.70 11.47
C MET A 356 -1.89 -15.50 10.13
N VAL A 357 -3.00 -16.22 9.92
CA VAL A 357 -3.89 -16.02 8.76
C VAL A 357 -4.57 -14.66 8.82
N GLU A 358 -5.07 -14.23 9.98
CA GLU A 358 -5.67 -12.88 10.16
C GLU A 358 -4.68 -11.76 9.85
N LEU A 359 -3.42 -11.93 10.25
CA LEU A 359 -2.35 -10.98 9.90
C LEU A 359 -2.07 -10.98 8.38
N ALA A 360 -2.08 -12.15 7.74
CA ALA A 360 -1.93 -12.28 6.29
C ALA A 360 -3.13 -11.67 5.53
N ASP A 361 -4.35 -11.94 6.00
CA ASP A 361 -5.58 -11.32 5.46
C ASP A 361 -5.53 -9.78 5.53
N SER A 362 -4.94 -9.25 6.61
CA SER A 362 -4.71 -7.80 6.74
C SER A 362 -3.73 -7.26 5.70
N LEU A 363 -2.69 -8.04 5.31
CA LEU A 363 -1.76 -7.67 4.25
C LEU A 363 -2.44 -7.56 2.89
N TRP A 364 -3.32 -8.50 2.58
CA TRP A 364 -4.00 -8.57 1.29
C TRP A 364 -5.40 -7.96 1.30
N GLN A 365 -5.82 -7.43 2.46
CA GLN A 365 -7.14 -6.82 2.69
C GLN A 365 -8.31 -7.77 2.37
N ARG A 366 -8.18 -9.03 2.77
CA ARG A 366 -9.30 -9.96 2.81
C ARG A 366 -10.24 -9.59 3.96
N GLN A 367 -11.52 -9.54 3.66
CA GLN A 367 -12.58 -9.23 4.62
C GLN A 367 -13.12 -10.51 5.28
N GLN A 368 -13.80 -10.37 6.39
CA GLN A 368 -14.37 -11.52 7.14
C GLN A 368 -15.37 -12.35 6.30
N ASN A 369 -16.04 -11.74 5.33
CA ASN A 369 -16.94 -12.40 4.40
C ASN A 369 -16.24 -13.16 3.25
N GLY A 370 -14.91 -13.23 3.25
CA GLY A 370 -14.10 -13.86 2.20
C GLY A 370 -13.92 -13.05 0.93
N GLN A 371 -14.44 -11.82 0.90
CA GLN A 371 -14.17 -10.89 -0.21
C GLN A 371 -12.88 -10.12 0.03
N TYR A 372 -12.26 -9.65 -1.04
CA TYR A 372 -11.10 -8.79 -0.99
C TYR A 372 -11.49 -7.38 -1.44
N THR A 373 -10.81 -6.36 -0.88
CA THR A 373 -10.77 -5.09 -1.61
C THR A 373 -9.99 -5.29 -2.91
N ASN A 374 -10.06 -4.35 -3.83
CA ASN A 374 -9.29 -4.50 -5.07
C ASN A 374 -7.81 -4.07 -4.94
N LEU A 375 -7.27 -4.01 -3.71
CA LEU A 375 -5.88 -3.62 -3.46
C LEU A 375 -4.90 -4.41 -4.33
N MET A 376 -4.97 -5.75 -4.28
CA MET A 376 -3.99 -6.60 -4.97
C MET A 376 -4.20 -6.65 -6.47
N ASP A 377 -5.44 -6.54 -6.94
CA ASP A 377 -5.76 -6.39 -8.37
C ASP A 377 -5.15 -5.10 -8.91
N ALA A 378 -5.34 -3.98 -8.22
CA ALA A 378 -4.77 -2.69 -8.59
C ALA A 378 -3.24 -2.65 -8.41
N PHE A 379 -2.72 -3.25 -7.32
CA PHE A 379 -1.28 -3.39 -7.10
C PHE A 379 -0.59 -4.05 -8.30
N MET A 380 -1.12 -5.19 -8.72
CA MET A 380 -0.55 -5.93 -9.83
C MET A 380 -0.70 -5.16 -11.15
N ALA A 381 -1.88 -4.56 -11.41
CA ALA A 381 -2.13 -3.83 -12.65
C ALA A 381 -1.21 -2.60 -12.81
N VAL A 382 -1.01 -1.82 -11.76
CA VAL A 382 -0.12 -0.65 -11.78
C VAL A 382 1.34 -1.08 -11.86
N SER A 383 1.77 -2.05 -11.04
CA SER A 383 3.16 -2.52 -11.02
C SER A 383 3.62 -3.12 -12.34
N CYS A 384 2.72 -3.87 -13.01
CA CYS A 384 3.06 -4.53 -14.27
C CYS A 384 3.09 -3.57 -15.47
N ILE A 385 2.39 -2.41 -15.41
CA ILE A 385 2.38 -1.44 -16.50
C ILE A 385 3.43 -0.33 -16.33
N ASP A 386 3.81 -0.01 -15.11
CA ASP A 386 4.73 1.09 -14.84
C ASP A 386 6.18 0.79 -15.24
N ARG A 387 6.58 -0.46 -15.22
CA ARG A 387 7.95 -0.89 -15.53
C ARG A 387 7.96 -2.19 -16.33
N PRO A 388 8.94 -2.38 -17.26
CA PRO A 388 9.04 -3.61 -18.04
C PRO A 388 9.53 -4.77 -17.17
N TRP A 389 8.82 -5.89 -17.24
CA TRP A 389 9.15 -7.14 -16.58
C TRP A 389 9.66 -8.18 -17.60
N PRO A 390 10.71 -8.95 -17.27
CA PRO A 390 11.17 -10.05 -18.12
C PRO A 390 10.09 -11.10 -18.30
N ARG A 391 9.98 -11.62 -19.55
CA ARG A 391 9.02 -12.69 -19.88
C ARG A 391 9.60 -14.10 -19.76
N SER A 392 10.91 -14.23 -19.66
CA SER A 392 11.63 -15.50 -19.56
C SER A 392 11.58 -16.07 -18.15
N LEU A 393 11.02 -17.25 -17.95
CA LEU A 393 11.04 -17.96 -16.66
C LEU A 393 12.46 -18.20 -16.13
N ARG A 394 13.44 -18.38 -17.02
CA ARG A 394 14.85 -18.52 -16.61
C ARG A 394 15.34 -17.26 -15.89
N ALA A 395 14.97 -16.07 -16.38
CA ALA A 395 15.32 -14.81 -15.71
C ALA A 395 14.70 -14.72 -14.29
N TRP A 396 13.46 -15.16 -14.14
CA TRP A 396 12.77 -15.20 -12.84
C TRP A 396 13.43 -16.19 -11.89
N SER A 397 13.71 -17.43 -12.34
CA SER A 397 14.40 -18.44 -11.51
C SER A 397 15.78 -17.96 -11.06
N SER A 398 16.54 -17.33 -11.98
CA SER A 398 17.87 -16.80 -11.64
C SER A 398 17.79 -15.65 -10.64
N ALA A 399 16.80 -14.74 -10.79
CA ALA A 399 16.59 -13.63 -9.88
C ALA A 399 16.11 -14.11 -8.50
N ALA A 400 15.18 -15.06 -8.45
CA ALA A 400 14.70 -15.66 -7.21
C ALA A 400 15.82 -16.36 -6.44
N ALA A 401 16.64 -17.17 -7.12
CA ALA A 401 17.78 -17.84 -6.51
C ALA A 401 18.84 -16.85 -5.98
N ALA A 402 19.09 -15.75 -6.70
CA ALA A 402 19.98 -14.70 -6.24
C ALA A 402 19.41 -13.94 -5.02
N ALA A 403 18.12 -13.64 -5.03
CA ALA A 403 17.43 -12.97 -3.93
C ALA A 403 17.38 -13.85 -2.67
N ALA A 404 17.13 -15.16 -2.82
CA ALA A 404 17.11 -16.13 -1.72
C ALA A 404 18.45 -16.23 -0.99
N LYS A 405 19.59 -16.10 -1.70
CA LYS A 405 20.91 -16.06 -1.06
C LYS A 405 21.08 -14.86 -0.13
N ALA A 406 20.55 -13.70 -0.52
CA ALA A 406 20.66 -12.45 0.24
C ALA A 406 19.57 -12.32 1.32
N ALA A 407 18.43 -12.94 1.11
CA ALA A 407 17.23 -12.89 1.96
C ALA A 407 16.54 -14.26 1.99
N PRO A 408 17.02 -15.21 2.81
CA PRO A 408 16.62 -16.62 2.73
C PRO A 408 15.13 -16.91 2.92
N ARG A 409 14.39 -16.03 3.60
CA ARG A 409 12.95 -16.22 3.88
C ARG A 409 12.06 -15.46 2.93
N PHE A 410 12.49 -14.28 2.48
CA PHE A 410 11.66 -13.37 1.70
C PHE A 410 12.11 -13.23 0.24
N GLY A 411 13.35 -13.67 -0.09
CA GLY A 411 13.97 -13.40 -1.38
C GLY A 411 13.23 -14.00 -2.56
N ALA A 412 13.02 -15.32 -2.53
CA ALA A 412 12.29 -16.01 -3.59
C ALA A 412 10.85 -15.54 -3.68
N ALA A 413 10.14 -15.47 -2.54
CA ALA A 413 8.75 -15.05 -2.47
C ALA A 413 8.52 -13.64 -3.06
N ASN A 414 9.38 -12.66 -2.75
CA ASN A 414 9.25 -11.31 -3.30
C ASN A 414 9.47 -11.26 -4.81
N VAL A 415 10.31 -12.12 -5.35
CA VAL A 415 10.50 -12.21 -6.81
C VAL A 415 9.33 -12.90 -7.46
N TRP A 416 9.00 -14.13 -7.03
CA TRP A 416 7.94 -14.93 -7.64
C TRP A 416 6.54 -14.33 -7.47
N GLY A 417 6.26 -13.63 -6.37
CA GLY A 417 4.99 -12.94 -6.13
C GLY A 417 4.63 -11.89 -7.19
N SER A 418 5.63 -11.43 -7.97
CA SER A 418 5.40 -10.52 -9.11
C SER A 418 5.29 -11.23 -10.48
N LEU A 419 5.34 -12.56 -10.53
CA LEU A 419 5.34 -13.34 -11.78
C LEU A 419 4.12 -13.09 -12.70
N PRO A 420 2.92 -12.69 -12.23
CA PRO A 420 1.83 -12.27 -13.14
C PRO A 420 2.25 -11.21 -14.15
N CYS A 421 3.24 -10.34 -13.84
CA CYS A 421 3.75 -9.33 -14.75
C CYS A 421 4.47 -9.91 -15.98
N ALA A 422 5.05 -11.12 -15.90
CA ALA A 422 5.62 -11.82 -17.05
C ALA A 422 4.57 -12.14 -18.13
N TYR A 423 3.31 -12.29 -17.72
CA TYR A 423 2.17 -12.64 -18.58
C TYR A 423 1.22 -11.47 -18.81
N TRP A 424 1.62 -10.24 -18.40
CA TRP A 424 0.72 -9.10 -18.46
C TRP A 424 0.27 -8.79 -19.88
N PRO A 425 -1.05 -8.53 -20.10
CA PRO A 425 -1.63 -8.48 -21.46
C PRO A 425 -1.38 -7.17 -22.21
N VAL A 426 -0.85 -6.14 -21.55
CA VAL A 426 -0.55 -4.84 -22.14
C VAL A 426 0.93 -4.50 -21.96
N PRO A 427 1.53 -3.73 -22.89
CA PRO A 427 2.92 -3.33 -22.77
C PRO A 427 3.14 -2.40 -21.58
N ALA A 428 4.27 -2.55 -20.92
CA ALA A 428 4.70 -1.63 -19.86
C ALA A 428 5.17 -0.30 -20.46
N ALA A 429 5.12 0.74 -19.63
CA ALA A 429 5.68 2.04 -19.99
C ALA A 429 7.21 1.97 -20.15
N ALA A 430 7.75 2.80 -21.03
CA ALA A 430 9.20 2.97 -21.12
C ALA A 430 9.74 3.60 -19.82
N PRO A 431 10.89 3.13 -19.30
CA PRO A 431 11.52 3.69 -18.11
C PRO A 431 11.85 5.19 -18.31
N VAL A 432 11.59 5.98 -17.29
CA VAL A 432 11.90 7.41 -17.26
C VAL A 432 12.64 7.72 -15.97
N ARG A 433 13.78 8.41 -16.10
CA ARG A 433 14.49 8.93 -14.93
C ARG A 433 13.76 10.11 -14.34
N LEU A 434 13.34 10.00 -13.08
CA LEU A 434 12.59 11.04 -12.39
C LEU A 434 13.55 11.96 -11.65
N ARG A 435 13.73 13.19 -12.16
CA ARG A 435 14.65 14.20 -11.59
C ARG A 435 13.94 15.36 -10.93
N GLY A 436 12.68 15.62 -11.29
CA GLY A 436 11.90 16.74 -10.75
C GLY A 436 12.58 18.10 -10.93
N ALA A 437 13.33 18.28 -12.03
CA ALA A 437 14.10 19.51 -12.27
C ALA A 437 13.18 20.74 -12.31
N GLY A 438 13.52 21.77 -11.52
CA GLY A 438 12.71 22.99 -11.36
C GLY A 438 11.66 22.92 -10.25
N ALA A 439 11.51 21.78 -9.55
CA ALA A 439 10.71 21.71 -8.33
C ALA A 439 11.45 22.38 -7.14
N PRO A 440 10.71 22.97 -6.17
CA PRO A 440 11.30 23.41 -4.91
C PRO A 440 11.86 22.22 -4.12
N PRO A 441 12.55 22.44 -2.99
CA PRO A 441 13.03 21.34 -2.14
C PRO A 441 11.94 20.29 -1.86
N ILE A 442 12.28 19.01 -2.04
CA ILE A 442 11.40 17.84 -1.81
C ILE A 442 11.96 17.06 -0.63
N LEU A 443 11.16 16.90 0.42
CA LEU A 443 11.57 16.16 1.62
C LEU A 443 11.38 14.66 1.39
N VAL A 444 12.49 13.91 1.36
CA VAL A 444 12.53 12.46 1.23
C VAL A 444 12.84 11.86 2.60
N VAL A 445 11.93 11.04 3.11
CA VAL A 445 12.03 10.46 4.45
C VAL A 445 12.23 8.95 4.37
N GLY A 446 13.09 8.40 5.22
CA GLY A 446 13.32 6.96 5.28
C GLY A 446 13.65 6.47 6.67
N THR A 447 13.28 5.21 6.96
CA THR A 447 13.55 4.51 8.22
C THR A 447 14.68 3.51 8.04
N THR A 448 15.65 3.46 8.98
CA THR A 448 16.86 2.63 8.82
C THR A 448 16.57 1.14 8.78
N ARG A 449 15.51 0.67 9.42
CA ARG A 449 15.07 -0.74 9.42
C ARG A 449 13.67 -0.90 8.81
N ASP A 450 13.45 -0.17 7.70
CA ASP A 450 12.22 -0.28 6.92
C ASP A 450 12.19 -1.61 6.16
N PRO A 451 11.15 -2.45 6.37
CA PRO A 451 11.05 -3.74 5.69
C PRO A 451 10.71 -3.63 4.21
N ALA A 452 9.88 -2.67 3.83
CA ALA A 452 9.29 -2.59 2.49
C ALA A 452 10.09 -1.69 1.55
N THR A 453 10.58 -0.55 2.06
CA THR A 453 11.39 0.43 1.34
C THR A 453 12.67 0.74 2.13
N PRO A 454 13.67 -0.16 2.12
CA PRO A 454 14.89 0.01 2.88
C PRO A 454 15.55 1.38 2.70
N PHE A 455 16.14 1.91 3.76
CA PHE A 455 16.68 3.28 3.84
C PHE A 455 17.53 3.71 2.63
N ARG A 456 18.28 2.77 2.04
CA ARG A 456 19.05 3.04 0.82
C ARG A 456 18.22 3.53 -0.37
N GLN A 457 16.94 3.19 -0.42
CA GLN A 457 16.03 3.69 -1.47
C GLN A 457 15.71 5.16 -1.25
N ALA A 458 15.50 5.59 0.00
CA ALA A 458 15.33 7.01 0.34
C ALA A 458 16.58 7.82 0.01
N GLN A 459 17.77 7.29 0.35
CA GLN A 459 19.04 7.91 -0.02
C GLN A 459 19.19 8.05 -1.55
N ALA A 460 18.81 7.03 -2.30
CA ALA A 460 18.86 7.06 -3.75
C ALA A 460 17.87 8.07 -4.35
N LEU A 461 16.60 8.06 -3.90
CA LEU A 461 15.60 9.00 -4.39
C LEU A 461 15.98 10.46 -4.07
N ALA A 462 16.46 10.75 -2.85
CA ALA A 462 16.90 12.09 -2.47
C ALA A 462 18.04 12.60 -3.35
N ARG A 463 19.04 11.75 -3.61
CA ARG A 463 20.16 12.06 -4.51
C ARG A 463 19.72 12.27 -5.95
N ASP A 464 18.75 11.48 -6.41
CA ASP A 464 18.31 11.46 -7.81
C ASP A 464 17.40 12.65 -8.14
N LEU A 465 16.61 13.13 -7.20
CA LEU A 465 15.85 14.36 -7.33
C LEU A 465 16.77 15.59 -7.23
N LYS A 466 16.64 16.53 -8.18
CA LYS A 466 17.49 17.74 -8.23
C LYS A 466 17.39 18.62 -6.99
N SER A 467 16.28 18.56 -6.28
CA SER A 467 16.00 19.32 -5.06
C SER A 467 15.63 18.41 -3.88
N GLY A 468 16.07 17.15 -3.90
CA GLY A 468 15.83 16.19 -2.82
C GLY A 468 16.59 16.58 -1.54
N VAL A 469 15.91 16.48 -0.40
CA VAL A 469 16.47 16.68 0.94
C VAL A 469 16.18 15.42 1.74
N LEU A 470 17.21 14.71 2.21
CA LEU A 470 17.08 13.46 2.95
C LEU A 470 16.87 13.71 4.44
N LEU A 471 15.86 13.05 5.01
CA LEU A 471 15.65 12.92 6.46
C LEU A 471 15.57 11.45 6.82
N GLY A 472 16.45 10.97 7.69
CA GLY A 472 16.44 9.60 8.19
C GLY A 472 15.85 9.48 9.59
N TRP A 473 15.30 8.30 9.88
CA TRP A 473 14.93 7.88 11.23
C TRP A 473 15.67 6.59 11.59
N ASN A 474 16.36 6.58 12.74
CA ASN A 474 16.94 5.36 13.29
C ASN A 474 15.86 4.55 14.04
N GLY A 475 14.94 3.96 13.30
CA GLY A 475 13.75 3.31 13.80
C GLY A 475 13.44 1.96 13.15
N ASP A 476 12.35 1.36 13.57
CA ASP A 476 11.80 0.09 13.07
C ASP A 476 10.41 0.32 12.49
N GLY A 477 10.16 -0.22 11.31
CA GLY A 477 8.87 -0.17 10.64
C GLY A 477 8.91 0.57 9.32
N HIS A 478 7.82 0.48 8.58
CA HIS A 478 7.65 1.09 7.27
C HIS A 478 7.14 2.51 7.39
N THR A 479 7.87 3.48 6.79
CA THR A 479 7.66 4.92 6.93
C THR A 479 8.11 5.48 8.28
N ALA A 480 8.14 6.80 8.45
CA ALA A 480 8.68 7.44 9.66
C ALA A 480 7.76 8.48 10.29
N TYR A 481 7.00 9.23 9.47
CA TYR A 481 6.15 10.30 9.98
C TYR A 481 4.99 9.76 10.81
N LEU A 482 4.90 10.19 12.08
CA LEU A 482 3.98 9.73 13.12
C LEU A 482 4.13 8.24 13.49
N GLU A 483 5.34 7.70 13.33
CA GLU A 483 5.65 6.31 13.72
C GLU A 483 6.52 6.24 15.00
N GLY A 484 6.69 7.36 15.70
CA GLY A 484 7.30 7.39 17.05
C GLY A 484 8.57 8.23 17.18
N SER A 485 8.93 9.06 16.19
CA SER A 485 10.05 9.99 16.30
C SER A 485 9.59 11.45 16.26
N THR A 486 9.52 12.09 17.42
CA THR A 486 9.20 13.54 17.51
C THR A 486 10.13 14.39 16.64
N CYS A 487 11.40 13.97 16.45
CA CYS A 487 12.35 14.66 15.59
C CYS A 487 11.90 14.66 14.13
N VAL A 488 11.43 13.50 13.62
CA VAL A 488 10.87 13.38 12.27
C VAL A 488 9.57 14.18 12.16
N ASP A 489 8.66 14.00 13.12
CA ASP A 489 7.35 14.63 13.11
C ASP A 489 7.47 16.16 13.06
N THR A 490 8.31 16.73 13.93
CA THR A 490 8.59 18.19 13.94
C THR A 490 9.18 18.66 12.63
N ALA A 491 10.11 17.92 12.03
CA ALA A 491 10.74 18.30 10.77
C ALA A 491 9.75 18.29 9.60
N VAL A 492 8.90 17.25 9.52
CA VAL A 492 7.85 17.13 8.49
C VAL A 492 6.81 18.22 8.65
N ASP A 493 6.30 18.44 9.87
CA ASP A 493 5.31 19.50 10.16
C ASP A 493 5.84 20.87 9.79
N ARG A 494 7.05 21.18 10.20
CA ARG A 494 7.70 22.46 9.88
C ARG A 494 7.85 22.65 8.37
N TYR A 495 8.28 21.60 7.65
CA TYR A 495 8.39 21.68 6.19
C TYR A 495 7.02 21.87 5.52
N LEU A 496 5.99 21.12 5.90
CA LEU A 496 4.64 21.28 5.33
C LEU A 496 4.06 22.66 5.60
N ILE A 497 4.25 23.21 6.81
CA ILE A 497 3.65 24.49 7.21
C ILE A 497 4.45 25.68 6.66
N SER A 498 5.75 25.71 6.90
CA SER A 498 6.60 26.89 6.66
C SER A 498 7.63 26.72 5.53
N LEU A 499 7.65 25.55 4.85
CA LEU A 499 8.61 25.19 3.80
C LEU A 499 10.07 25.11 4.27
N ALA A 500 10.31 25.13 5.58
CA ALA A 500 11.65 25.04 6.14
C ALA A 500 12.10 23.56 6.18
N THR A 501 13.08 23.22 5.36
CA THR A 501 13.67 21.87 5.33
C THR A 501 14.61 21.65 6.53
N PRO A 502 14.73 20.39 7.01
CA PRO A 502 15.84 20.02 7.88
C PRO A 502 17.18 20.09 7.10
N PRO A 503 18.33 20.06 7.78
CA PRO A 503 19.61 19.80 7.12
C PRO A 503 19.56 18.50 6.32
N ASP A 504 20.13 18.50 5.10
CA ASP A 504 20.20 17.32 4.26
C ASP A 504 21.02 16.21 4.91
N GLY A 505 20.53 14.97 4.85
CA GLY A 505 21.17 13.81 5.47
C GLY A 505 21.00 13.69 6.98
N LYS A 506 20.21 14.57 7.64
CA LYS A 506 19.93 14.47 9.07
C LYS A 506 19.31 13.11 9.41
N ILE A 507 19.85 12.41 10.44
CA ILE A 507 19.28 11.19 11.01
C ILE A 507 18.69 11.52 12.38
N CYS A 508 17.39 11.32 12.52
CA CYS A 508 16.68 11.41 13.81
C CYS A 508 16.88 10.13 14.63
N PRO A 509 17.04 10.22 15.98
CA PRO A 509 17.12 9.08 16.86
C PRO A 509 15.81 8.30 16.95
#